data_67d8fc7ebc80ceec6d8e4d50342b0eb2
#
_entry.id   67d8fc7ebc80ceec6d8e4d50342b0eb2
#
_cell.length_a   1.000
_cell.length_b   1.000
_cell.length_c   1.000
_cell.angle_alpha   90.00
_cell.angle_beta   90.00
_cell.angle_gamma   90.00
#
_symmetry.space_group_name_H-M   'P 1'
#
loop_
_entity.id
_entity.type
_entity.pdbx_description
1 polymer ?
#
loop_
_entity_poly.entity_id
_entity_poly.type
_entity_poly.pdbx_seq_one_letter_code
_entity_poly.pdbx_strand_id
1 'polypeptide(L)'
;MSLNRNEKAAVVTDVAAQVARSQTLALAEYRGMTVAHLDVLRKTAREKGVYLHVLKNSLARRAVAGTPFEVASASMVGPLIYGFSEDAVAAAKVLSDFAKTNDKLIVKAGAHAGQALDAKGVLSLASVPSKEVLLSQLLGLMQSPIARFARVLAMLAEKRGEGAPAAEAPAAEAPAAA
;
A
#
# COMPACT_ATOMS: atom_id res chain seq x y z
N MET A 1 12.97 -27.21 -18.78
CA MET A 1 11.90 -27.67 -19.71
C MET A 1 11.46 -26.49 -20.57
N SER A 2 11.43 -26.65 -21.88
CA SER A 2 10.88 -25.60 -22.76
C SER A 2 9.38 -25.79 -22.85
N LEU A 3 8.61 -24.76 -22.49
CA LEU A 3 7.15 -24.75 -22.61
C LEU A 3 6.74 -25.01 -24.07
N ASN A 4 5.70 -25.82 -24.25
CA ASN A 4 5.10 -26.09 -25.57
C ASN A 4 4.41 -24.80 -26.10
N ARG A 5 4.10 -24.77 -27.41
CA ARG A 5 3.42 -23.58 -28.01
C ARG A 5 2.08 -23.29 -27.36
N ASN A 6 1.31 -24.32 -27.08
CA ASN A 6 -0.01 -24.19 -26.44
C ASN A 6 0.10 -23.69 -24.99
N GLU A 7 1.07 -24.20 -24.23
CA GLU A 7 1.35 -23.74 -22.86
C GLU A 7 1.77 -22.26 -22.82
N LYS A 8 2.58 -21.83 -23.78
CA LYS A 8 2.95 -20.41 -23.90
C LYS A 8 1.74 -19.52 -24.23
N ALA A 9 0.84 -20.02 -25.09
CA ALA A 9 -0.39 -19.29 -25.40
C ALA A 9 -1.31 -19.20 -24.17
N ALA A 10 -1.47 -20.30 -23.43
CA ALA A 10 -2.24 -20.30 -22.19
C ALA A 10 -1.69 -19.30 -21.15
N VAL A 11 -0.37 -19.29 -20.94
CA VAL A 11 0.26 -18.32 -20.02
C VAL A 11 0.02 -16.88 -20.49
N VAL A 12 0.07 -16.59 -21.78
CA VAL A 12 -0.21 -15.24 -22.29
C VAL A 12 -1.67 -14.85 -22.06
N THR A 13 -2.62 -15.77 -22.28
CA THR A 13 -4.05 -15.50 -22.02
C THR A 13 -4.34 -15.28 -20.55
N ASP A 14 -3.77 -16.10 -19.66
CA ASP A 14 -3.93 -15.94 -18.21
C ASP A 14 -3.37 -14.60 -17.73
N VAL A 15 -2.16 -14.25 -18.17
CA VAL A 15 -1.54 -12.96 -17.82
C VAL A 15 -2.33 -11.80 -18.41
N ALA A 16 -2.80 -11.88 -19.66
CA ALA A 16 -3.62 -10.85 -20.27
C ALA A 16 -4.94 -10.61 -19.50
N ALA A 17 -5.57 -11.69 -19.02
CA ALA A 17 -6.76 -11.57 -18.17
C ALA A 17 -6.47 -10.87 -16.83
N GLN A 18 -5.30 -11.09 -16.22
CA GLN A 18 -4.87 -10.40 -15.00
C GLN A 18 -4.52 -8.93 -15.29
N VAL A 19 -3.81 -8.66 -16.39
CA VAL A 19 -3.46 -7.30 -16.85
C VAL A 19 -4.73 -6.46 -17.06
N ALA A 20 -5.76 -7.03 -17.66
CA ALA A 20 -7.03 -6.33 -17.93
C ALA A 20 -7.76 -5.89 -16.63
N ARG A 21 -7.56 -6.61 -15.51
CA ARG A 21 -8.16 -6.28 -14.21
C ARG A 21 -7.27 -5.35 -13.38
N SER A 22 -5.98 -5.28 -13.71
CA SER A 22 -4.99 -4.58 -12.88
C SER A 22 -4.92 -3.10 -13.22
N GLN A 23 -4.70 -2.26 -12.21
CA GLN A 23 -4.45 -0.83 -12.35
C GLN A 23 -2.97 -0.50 -12.28
N THR A 24 -2.17 -1.38 -11.68
CA THR A 24 -0.73 -1.15 -11.45
C THR A 24 0.07 -2.39 -11.80
N LEU A 25 1.19 -2.17 -12.48
CA LEU A 25 2.24 -3.12 -12.73
C LEU A 25 3.50 -2.66 -12.01
N ALA A 26 4.12 -3.54 -11.24
CA ALA A 26 5.43 -3.29 -10.63
C ALA A 26 6.41 -4.39 -11.03
N LEU A 27 7.63 -3.99 -11.38
CA LEU A 27 8.72 -4.83 -11.84
C LEU A 27 9.85 -4.81 -10.83
N ALA A 28 10.27 -5.97 -10.37
CA ALA A 28 11.44 -6.09 -9.50
C ALA A 28 12.39 -7.18 -9.99
N GLU A 29 13.68 -6.96 -9.78
CA GLU A 29 14.72 -7.95 -10.07
C GLU A 29 14.94 -8.79 -8.81
N TYR A 30 14.90 -10.13 -8.96
CA TYR A 30 15.02 -11.09 -7.85
C TYR A 30 16.31 -11.89 -7.86
N ARG A 31 17.33 -11.41 -8.55
CA ARG A 31 18.60 -12.11 -8.71
C ARG A 31 19.26 -12.36 -7.36
N GLY A 32 19.59 -13.64 -7.11
CA GLY A 32 20.27 -14.07 -5.88
C GLY A 32 19.37 -14.26 -4.65
N MET A 33 18.04 -14.20 -4.80
CA MET A 33 17.10 -14.56 -3.74
C MET A 33 17.03 -16.07 -3.54
N THR A 34 16.85 -16.50 -2.28
CA THR A 34 16.56 -17.89 -1.94
C THR A 34 15.09 -18.22 -2.15
N VAL A 35 14.79 -19.51 -2.34
CA VAL A 35 13.39 -19.97 -2.52
C VAL A 35 12.54 -19.61 -1.29
N ALA A 36 13.09 -19.77 -0.08
CA ALA A 36 12.39 -19.41 1.15
C ALA A 36 11.92 -17.92 1.16
N HIS A 37 12.78 -16.99 0.72
CA HIS A 37 12.41 -15.58 0.64
C HIS A 37 11.34 -15.33 -0.44
N LEU A 38 11.41 -16.04 -1.58
CA LEU A 38 10.38 -15.95 -2.63
C LEU A 38 9.03 -16.47 -2.16
N ASP A 39 9.01 -17.51 -1.33
CA ASP A 39 7.76 -18.07 -0.79
C ASP A 39 7.11 -17.12 0.22
N VAL A 40 7.91 -16.47 1.08
CA VAL A 40 7.42 -15.42 1.96
C VAL A 40 6.85 -14.26 1.14
N LEU A 41 7.55 -13.82 0.10
CA LEU A 41 7.06 -12.75 -0.79
C LEU A 41 5.75 -13.14 -1.49
N ARG A 42 5.62 -14.37 -1.98
CA ARG A 42 4.39 -14.87 -2.58
C ARG A 42 3.24 -14.95 -1.58
N LYS A 43 3.52 -15.31 -0.32
CA LYS A 43 2.52 -15.35 0.74
C LYS A 43 1.99 -13.96 1.03
N THR A 44 2.87 -13.00 1.28
CA THR A 44 2.47 -11.59 1.52
C THR A 44 1.77 -10.96 0.32
N ALA A 45 2.15 -11.31 -0.90
CA ALA A 45 1.48 -10.86 -2.11
C ALA A 45 0.04 -11.38 -2.19
N ARG A 46 -0.19 -12.67 -1.89
CA ARG A 46 -1.56 -13.25 -1.87
C ARG A 46 -2.43 -12.62 -0.79
N GLU A 47 -1.89 -12.37 0.40
CA GLU A 47 -2.61 -11.72 1.51
C GLU A 47 -3.08 -10.31 1.14
N LYS A 48 -2.32 -9.61 0.28
CA LYS A 48 -2.64 -8.24 -0.20
C LYS A 48 -3.30 -8.21 -1.57
N GLY A 49 -3.75 -9.34 -2.11
CA GLY A 49 -4.43 -9.41 -3.40
C GLY A 49 -3.55 -9.06 -4.60
N VAL A 50 -2.24 -9.19 -4.48
CA VAL A 50 -1.28 -8.93 -5.56
C VAL A 50 -0.97 -10.23 -6.31
N TYR A 51 -1.20 -10.24 -7.61
CA TYR A 51 -0.79 -11.34 -8.50
C TYR A 51 0.69 -11.23 -8.80
N LEU A 52 1.49 -12.09 -8.17
CA LEU A 52 2.93 -12.11 -8.31
C LEU A 52 3.38 -13.33 -9.11
N HIS A 53 4.01 -13.09 -10.27
CA HIS A 53 4.47 -14.16 -11.13
C HIS A 53 5.85 -13.88 -11.76
N VAL A 54 6.63 -14.92 -11.96
CA VAL A 54 7.89 -14.86 -12.73
C VAL A 54 7.60 -15.35 -14.14
N LEU A 55 7.73 -14.45 -15.09
CA LEU A 55 7.42 -14.69 -16.51
C LEU A 55 8.65 -14.50 -17.38
N LYS A 56 8.65 -15.20 -18.52
CA LYS A 56 9.60 -14.87 -19.58
C LYS A 56 9.26 -13.51 -20.19
N ASN A 57 10.22 -12.59 -20.21
CA ASN A 57 10.02 -11.20 -20.67
C ASN A 57 9.35 -11.11 -22.06
N SER A 58 9.66 -12.02 -22.98
CA SER A 58 9.03 -12.05 -24.31
C SER A 58 7.54 -12.40 -24.28
N LEU A 59 7.08 -13.21 -23.30
CA LEU A 59 5.67 -13.54 -23.11
C LEU A 59 4.95 -12.39 -22.39
N ALA A 60 5.61 -11.81 -21.39
CA ALA A 60 5.09 -10.63 -20.68
C ALA A 60 4.86 -9.46 -21.63
N ARG A 61 5.82 -9.14 -22.51
CA ARG A 61 5.64 -8.08 -23.53
C ARG A 61 4.47 -8.34 -24.47
N ARG A 62 4.25 -9.61 -24.87
CA ARG A 62 3.08 -9.94 -25.70
C ARG A 62 1.76 -9.82 -24.97
N ALA A 63 1.73 -10.16 -23.67
CA ALA A 63 0.53 -10.04 -22.85
C ALA A 63 0.16 -8.58 -22.55
N VAL A 64 1.16 -7.69 -22.48
CA VAL A 64 0.99 -6.26 -22.18
C VAL A 64 0.78 -5.42 -23.44
N ALA A 65 1.10 -5.96 -24.64
CA ALA A 65 0.90 -5.26 -25.89
C ALA A 65 -0.58 -4.85 -26.09
N GLY A 66 -0.82 -3.59 -26.46
CA GLY A 66 -2.16 -3.03 -26.62
C GLY A 66 -2.84 -2.64 -25.31
N THR A 67 -2.15 -2.72 -24.15
CA THR A 67 -2.66 -2.28 -22.85
C THR A 67 -1.93 -1.02 -22.38
N PRO A 68 -2.48 -0.28 -21.40
CA PRO A 68 -1.81 0.90 -20.82
C PRO A 68 -0.41 0.61 -20.26
N PHE A 69 -0.11 -0.66 -19.98
CA PHE A 69 1.18 -1.09 -19.44
C PHE A 69 2.28 -1.31 -20.47
N GLU A 70 1.98 -1.15 -21.76
CA GLU A 70 2.96 -1.27 -22.85
C GLU A 70 4.15 -0.32 -22.67
N VAL A 71 3.92 0.84 -22.03
CA VAL A 71 4.96 1.83 -21.73
C VAL A 71 6.10 1.24 -20.87
N ALA A 72 5.82 0.24 -20.02
CA ALA A 72 6.82 -0.45 -19.23
C ALA A 72 7.64 -1.51 -20.01
N SER A 73 7.30 -1.79 -21.28
CA SER A 73 7.95 -2.83 -22.08
C SER A 73 9.46 -2.61 -22.27
N ALA A 74 9.90 -1.34 -22.32
CA ALA A 74 11.31 -0.97 -22.40
C ALA A 74 12.10 -1.42 -21.15
N SER A 75 11.48 -1.39 -19.97
CA SER A 75 12.08 -1.77 -18.70
C SER A 75 12.07 -3.29 -18.43
N MET A 76 11.41 -4.09 -19.28
CA MET A 76 11.32 -5.54 -19.15
C MET A 76 12.58 -6.25 -19.64
N VAL A 77 13.71 -6.04 -18.95
CA VAL A 77 15.02 -6.63 -19.26
C VAL A 77 15.62 -7.22 -17.99
N GLY A 78 16.11 -8.47 -18.09
CA GLY A 78 16.73 -9.20 -16.97
C GLY A 78 15.79 -10.17 -16.27
N PRO A 79 16.20 -10.75 -15.13
CA PRO A 79 15.40 -11.68 -14.33
C PRO A 79 14.37 -10.91 -13.51
N LEU A 80 13.17 -10.77 -14.04
CA LEU A 80 12.12 -9.96 -13.45
C LEU A 80 11.01 -10.79 -12.83
N ILE A 81 10.50 -10.30 -11.72
CA ILE A 81 9.24 -10.69 -11.13
C ILE A 81 8.21 -9.61 -11.43
N TYR A 82 7.02 -10.03 -11.82
CA TYR A 82 5.92 -9.17 -12.22
C TYR A 82 4.86 -9.17 -11.13
N GLY A 83 4.53 -8.01 -10.60
CA GLY A 83 3.45 -7.81 -9.64
C GLY A 83 2.32 -7.00 -10.28
N PHE A 84 1.15 -7.63 -10.42
CA PHE A 84 -0.07 -6.99 -10.90
C PHE A 84 -1.03 -6.80 -9.73
N SER A 85 -1.69 -5.66 -9.66
CA SER A 85 -2.67 -5.38 -8.61
C SER A 85 -3.86 -4.58 -9.14
N GLU A 86 -5.04 -4.89 -8.62
CA GLU A 86 -6.24 -4.07 -8.81
C GLU A 86 -6.14 -2.76 -8.03
N ASP A 87 -5.49 -2.80 -6.85
CA ASP A 87 -5.18 -1.59 -6.09
C ASP A 87 -4.00 -0.84 -6.70
N ALA A 88 -4.13 0.48 -6.78
CA ALA A 88 -3.09 1.36 -7.33
C ALA A 88 -1.74 1.25 -6.60
N VAL A 89 -1.74 0.91 -5.32
CA VAL A 89 -0.55 0.98 -4.44
C VAL A 89 -0.07 -0.38 -3.98
N ALA A 90 -0.94 -1.40 -3.92
CA ALA A 90 -0.64 -2.68 -3.26
C ALA A 90 0.59 -3.38 -3.84
N ALA A 91 0.73 -3.46 -5.18
CA ALA A 91 1.87 -4.11 -5.82
C ALA A 91 3.19 -3.41 -5.50
N ALA A 92 3.21 -2.07 -5.60
CA ALA A 92 4.38 -1.26 -5.31
C ALA A 92 4.79 -1.39 -3.82
N LYS A 93 3.81 -1.38 -2.92
CA LYS A 93 4.04 -1.49 -1.47
C LYS A 93 4.60 -2.84 -1.07
N VAL A 94 4.04 -3.96 -1.58
CA VAL A 94 4.56 -5.32 -1.30
C VAL A 94 6.01 -5.44 -1.72
N LEU A 95 6.35 -5.02 -2.93
CA LEU A 95 7.71 -5.11 -3.44
C LEU A 95 8.68 -4.17 -2.71
N SER A 96 8.25 -2.95 -2.39
CA SER A 96 9.07 -1.98 -1.67
C SER A 96 9.32 -2.40 -0.22
N ASP A 97 8.29 -2.85 0.50
CA ASP A 97 8.43 -3.29 1.90
C ASP A 97 9.34 -4.53 1.99
N PHE A 98 9.24 -5.44 1.01
CA PHE A 98 10.12 -6.61 0.95
C PHE A 98 11.54 -6.22 0.56
N ALA A 99 11.73 -5.25 -0.34
CA ALA A 99 13.06 -4.73 -0.71
C ALA A 99 13.80 -4.09 0.47
N LYS A 100 13.08 -3.48 1.42
CA LYS A 100 13.68 -2.96 2.66
C LYS A 100 14.24 -4.06 3.56
N THR A 101 13.62 -5.24 3.53
CA THR A 101 14.03 -6.39 4.36
C THR A 101 15.10 -7.24 3.66
N ASN A 102 15.11 -7.24 2.32
CA ASN A 102 16.00 -8.07 1.50
C ASN A 102 16.64 -7.24 0.39
N ASP A 103 17.91 -6.91 0.56
CA ASP A 103 18.71 -6.11 -0.40
C ASP A 103 18.86 -6.76 -1.79
N LYS A 104 18.53 -8.05 -1.91
CA LYS A 104 18.60 -8.80 -3.18
C LYS A 104 17.39 -8.56 -4.10
N LEU A 105 16.31 -7.99 -3.58
CA LEU A 105 15.17 -7.57 -4.38
C LEU A 105 15.31 -6.09 -4.73
N ILE A 106 15.50 -5.83 -6.02
CA ILE A 106 15.68 -4.45 -6.51
C ILE A 106 14.44 -4.08 -7.33
N VAL A 107 13.70 -3.07 -6.86
CA VAL A 107 12.60 -2.49 -7.64
C VAL A 107 13.19 -1.73 -8.82
N LYS A 108 12.80 -2.10 -10.04
CA LYS A 108 13.38 -1.56 -11.26
C LYS A 108 12.51 -0.50 -11.91
N ALA A 109 11.26 -0.81 -12.10
CA ALA A 109 10.30 0.07 -12.75
C ALA A 109 8.88 -0.38 -12.45
N GLY A 110 7.92 0.40 -12.89
CA GLY A 110 6.50 0.06 -12.84
C GLY A 110 5.72 0.81 -13.90
N ALA A 111 4.43 0.54 -13.96
CA ALA A 111 3.50 1.33 -14.72
C ALA A 111 2.19 1.48 -13.93
N HIS A 112 1.65 2.68 -13.94
CA HIS A 112 0.37 3.00 -13.32
C HIS A 112 -0.42 3.93 -14.23
N ALA A 113 -1.67 3.59 -14.50
CA ALA A 113 -2.57 4.40 -15.34
C ALA A 113 -1.97 4.84 -16.70
N GLY A 114 -1.19 3.98 -17.35
CA GLY A 114 -0.56 4.28 -18.65
C GLY A 114 0.71 5.12 -18.57
N GLN A 115 1.21 5.43 -17.37
CA GLN A 115 2.48 6.12 -17.17
C GLN A 115 3.56 5.13 -16.73
N ALA A 116 4.73 5.20 -17.35
CA ALA A 116 5.90 4.47 -16.89
C ALA A 116 6.46 5.15 -15.63
N LEU A 117 6.74 4.35 -14.61
CA LEU A 117 7.33 4.78 -13.36
C LEU A 117 8.75 4.19 -13.25
N ASP A 118 9.72 5.04 -12.98
CA ASP A 118 11.05 4.63 -12.59
C ASP A 118 11.05 4.04 -11.17
N ALA A 119 12.17 3.46 -10.75
CA ALA A 119 12.33 2.93 -9.40
C ALA A 119 11.93 3.94 -8.31
N LYS A 120 12.29 5.22 -8.46
CA LYS A 120 11.90 6.30 -7.53
C LYS A 120 10.39 6.53 -7.54
N GLY A 121 9.75 6.50 -8.71
CA GLY A 121 8.30 6.66 -8.85
C GLY A 121 7.54 5.52 -8.18
N VAL A 122 8.02 4.27 -8.32
CA VAL A 122 7.42 3.11 -7.65
C VAL A 122 7.60 3.21 -6.12
N LEU A 123 8.73 3.68 -5.62
CA LEU A 123 8.96 3.91 -4.20
C LEU A 123 8.06 5.03 -3.65
N SER A 124 7.87 6.11 -4.42
CA SER A 124 6.92 7.18 -4.05
C SER A 124 5.49 6.65 -4.01
N LEU A 125 5.09 5.83 -4.98
CA LEU A 125 3.79 5.17 -4.98
C LEU A 125 3.62 4.23 -3.77
N ALA A 126 4.67 3.49 -3.41
CA ALA A 126 4.68 2.60 -2.25
C ALA A 126 4.56 3.35 -0.90
N SER A 127 4.98 4.62 -0.83
CA SER A 127 4.84 5.45 0.36
C SER A 127 3.39 5.90 0.62
N VAL A 128 2.52 5.84 -0.40
CA VAL A 128 1.11 6.17 -0.28
C VAL A 128 0.36 5.08 0.50
N PRO A 129 -0.43 5.41 1.51
CA PRO A 129 -1.25 4.45 2.23
C PRO A 129 -2.31 3.79 1.33
N SER A 130 -2.88 2.66 1.76
CA SER A 130 -4.00 2.02 1.06
C SER A 130 -5.23 2.95 1.04
N LYS A 131 -6.14 2.71 0.10
CA LYS A 131 -7.38 3.49 -0.07
C LYS A 131 -8.16 3.63 1.23
N GLU A 132 -8.28 2.55 1.99
CA GLU A 132 -9.02 2.53 3.27
C GLU A 132 -8.36 3.44 4.32
N VAL A 133 -7.03 3.40 4.42
CA VAL A 133 -6.27 4.27 5.33
C VAL A 133 -6.39 5.73 4.92
N LEU A 134 -6.35 6.04 3.61
CA LEU A 134 -6.55 7.41 3.12
C LEU A 134 -7.96 7.93 3.45
N LEU A 135 -8.99 7.10 3.29
CA LEU A 135 -10.35 7.44 3.66
C LEU A 135 -10.48 7.68 5.17
N SER A 136 -9.88 6.82 6.00
CA SER A 136 -9.88 6.99 7.45
C SER A 136 -9.16 8.26 7.90
N GLN A 137 -8.04 8.60 7.26
CA GLN A 137 -7.32 9.85 7.50
C GLN A 137 -8.16 11.07 7.11
N LEU A 138 -8.84 11.02 5.98
CA LEU A 138 -9.72 12.10 5.53
C LEU A 138 -10.87 12.32 6.53
N LEU A 139 -11.52 11.25 6.97
CA LEU A 139 -12.56 11.33 8.01
C LEU A 139 -12.01 11.89 9.33
N GLY A 140 -10.83 11.44 9.75
CA GLY A 140 -10.15 11.97 10.93
C GLY A 140 -9.81 13.45 10.81
N LEU A 141 -9.38 13.90 9.63
CA LEU A 141 -9.12 15.33 9.37
C LEU A 141 -10.40 16.16 9.42
N MET A 142 -11.52 15.65 8.91
CA MET A 142 -12.82 16.35 9.00
C MET A 142 -13.30 16.50 10.45
N GLN A 143 -13.05 15.52 11.30
CA GLN A 143 -13.41 15.56 12.74
C GLN A 143 -12.36 16.31 13.59
N SER A 144 -11.16 16.52 13.09
CA SER A 144 -10.02 17.11 13.81
C SER A 144 -10.33 18.49 14.44
N PRO A 145 -11.01 19.45 13.77
CA PRO A 145 -11.30 20.75 14.35
C PRO A 145 -12.17 20.65 15.60
N ILE A 146 -13.22 19.82 15.54
CA ILE A 146 -14.16 19.61 16.65
C ILE A 146 -13.46 18.93 17.84
N ALA A 147 -12.69 17.89 17.56
CA ALA A 147 -11.93 17.16 18.57
C ALA A 147 -10.85 18.02 19.24
N ARG A 148 -10.18 18.88 18.48
CA ARG A 148 -9.20 19.85 19.02
C ARG A 148 -9.86 20.88 19.91
N PHE A 149 -11.01 21.42 19.48
CA PHE A 149 -11.78 22.39 20.29
C PHE A 149 -12.25 21.78 21.60
N ALA A 150 -12.84 20.57 21.55
CA ALA A 150 -13.26 19.86 22.75
C ALA A 150 -12.08 19.59 23.71
N ARG A 151 -10.92 19.22 23.19
CA ARG A 151 -9.71 18.99 24.00
C ARG A 151 -9.20 20.28 24.66
N VAL A 152 -9.22 21.38 23.94
CA VAL A 152 -8.84 22.70 24.53
C VAL A 152 -9.81 23.12 25.66
N LEU A 153 -11.11 22.90 25.45
CA LEU A 153 -12.10 23.17 26.51
C LEU A 153 -11.89 22.27 27.75
N ALA A 154 -11.59 20.98 27.53
CA ALA A 154 -11.27 20.07 28.63
C ALA A 154 -10.03 20.54 29.42
N MET A 155 -8.94 20.88 28.69
CA MET A 155 -7.73 21.42 29.34
C MET A 155 -7.96 22.73 30.10
N LEU A 156 -8.85 23.59 29.59
CA LEU A 156 -9.23 24.82 30.30
C LEU A 156 -10.08 24.53 31.55
N ALA A 157 -10.96 23.53 31.48
CA ALA A 157 -11.75 23.10 32.66
C ALA A 157 -10.86 22.49 33.74
N GLU A 158 -9.90 21.64 33.36
CA GLU A 158 -8.90 21.05 34.27
C GLU A 158 -8.07 22.15 34.95
N LYS A 159 -7.53 23.10 34.20
CA LYS A 159 -6.75 24.23 34.75
C LYS A 159 -7.56 25.13 35.65
N ARG A 160 -8.87 25.32 35.39
CA ARG A 160 -9.76 26.06 36.27
C ARG A 160 -10.15 25.27 37.51
N GLY A 161 -10.28 23.95 37.38
CA GLY A 161 -10.50 23.03 38.51
C GLY A 161 -9.33 22.97 39.49
N GLU A 162 -8.09 22.98 38.95
CA GLU A 162 -6.87 23.03 39.78
C GLU A 162 -6.60 24.41 40.38
N GLY A 163 -7.15 25.48 39.81
CA GLY A 163 -6.95 26.85 40.26
C GLY A 163 -8.09 27.42 41.10
N ALA A 164 -9.15 26.66 41.37
CA ALA A 164 -10.21 27.07 42.31
C ALA A 164 -9.82 26.59 43.71
N PRO A 165 -9.48 27.54 44.66
CA PRO A 165 -9.44 27.18 46.08
C PRO A 165 -10.80 26.64 46.45
N ALA A 166 -10.85 25.57 47.23
CA ALA A 166 -12.05 24.98 47.78
C ALA A 166 -12.93 26.10 48.41
N ALA A 167 -13.96 26.52 47.69
CA ALA A 167 -14.95 27.41 48.25
C ALA A 167 -15.66 26.61 49.34
N GLU A 168 -15.41 27.03 50.57
CA GLU A 168 -16.04 26.68 51.82
C GLU A 168 -17.56 26.54 51.63
N ALA A 169 -18.08 25.37 51.88
CA ALA A 169 -19.50 25.14 51.93
C ALA A 169 -20.07 25.99 53.09
N PRO A 170 -21.09 26.82 52.88
CA PRO A 170 -21.73 27.49 54.00
C PRO A 170 -22.46 26.43 54.83
N ALA A 171 -22.04 26.32 56.11
CA ALA A 171 -22.70 25.50 57.08
C ALA A 171 -24.15 26.00 57.19
N ALA A 172 -25.12 25.16 56.89
CA ALA A 172 -26.51 25.38 57.11
C ALA A 172 -26.73 25.32 58.64
N GLU A 173 -26.91 26.48 59.23
CA GLU A 173 -27.35 26.68 60.60
C GLU A 173 -28.84 26.24 60.72
N ALA A 174 -29.06 25.16 61.43
CA ALA A 174 -30.42 24.70 61.76
C ALA A 174 -31.02 25.58 62.82
N PRO A 175 -32.25 26.14 62.68
CA PRO A 175 -32.92 26.84 63.76
C PRO A 175 -33.47 25.80 64.75
N ALA A 176 -33.05 25.96 66.02
CA ALA A 176 -33.63 25.25 67.11
C ALA A 176 -35.08 25.79 67.38
N ALA A 177 -36.00 24.83 67.39
CA ALA A 177 -37.36 25.08 67.80
C ALA A 177 -37.43 25.18 69.31
N ALA A 178 -38.11 26.24 69.81
CA ALA A 178 -38.73 26.28 71.08
C ALA A 178 -40.15 25.75 71.03
#